data_9a61cc8a4ad1cc685b327fc38ccc065b
#
_entry.id   9a61cc8a4ad1cc685b327fc38ccc065b
#
_cell.length_a   1.000
_cell.length_b   1.000
_cell.length_c   1.000
_cell.angle_alpha   90.00
_cell.angle_beta   90.00
_cell.angle_gamma   90.00
#
_symmetry.space_group_name_H-M   'P 1'
#
loop_
_entity.id
_entity.type
_entity.pdbx_description
1 polymer ?
#
loop_
_entity_poly.entity_id
_entity_poly.type
_entity_poly.pdbx_seq_one_letter_code
_entity_poly.pdbx_strand_id
1 'polypeptide(L)'
;MTAPAHLRTPLMELDRALAQLLERVEPLLGVETVATFDADRRVLAEDLVSSLQVPPQDNSSMDGYAVRCADVSAPGVVLPVSQRIAAGHPASPLREGTCARIFTGATLPPGADAVVMQEDTEEVGGNIHGVHIHAMPQPGQWVRRAGEDVAIGSVVLARGERLSPAGLGLAASLGRARLSVVARPRVALFSTGDELVMPGDVPPEAMPPGAIYNSNRFFLRALLHRMGCEVSDLGIVPDRRDATLAALQSAADHHDLILTSGGVSVGEEDHIKPSVQQLGSLDLWQIAMKPGKPFAYGTVRRHLAAEAAEQPCHFIGLPGNPVSSFVTFVLLVRPFLLALQGVKAAAAPSMPVPVMLPAHFDVTRADKRREFIRVRRNSAGGLDLFPNQSSGVLTSVAWADGLVDKAAGRTIAHGDLVPFVSFAEWLA
;
A
#
# COMPACT_ATOMS: atom_id res chain seq x y z
N MET A 1 -27.66 46.29 20.62
CA MET A 1 -28.02 44.86 20.39
C MET A 1 -26.77 44.15 19.86
N THR A 2 -26.05 43.45 20.72
CA THR A 2 -24.87 42.65 20.34
C THR A 2 -25.32 41.42 19.59
N ALA A 3 -24.82 41.23 18.35
CA ALA A 3 -25.10 40.05 17.54
C ALA A 3 -24.72 38.77 18.34
N PRO A 4 -25.52 37.70 18.25
CA PRO A 4 -25.26 36.48 18.98
C PRO A 4 -23.90 35.90 18.53
N ALA A 5 -23.03 35.59 19.49
CA ALA A 5 -21.79 34.88 19.24
C ALA A 5 -22.15 33.56 18.58
N HIS A 6 -21.80 33.41 17.29
CA HIS A 6 -21.87 32.15 16.60
C HIS A 6 -21.06 31.15 17.42
N LEU A 7 -21.74 30.21 18.06
CA LEU A 7 -21.16 29.07 18.71
C LEU A 7 -20.30 28.33 17.66
N ARG A 8 -18.99 28.54 17.75
CA ARG A 8 -18.05 27.83 16.84
C ARG A 8 -18.18 26.34 17.15
N THR A 9 -18.60 25.56 16.18
CA THR A 9 -18.63 24.09 16.28
C THR A 9 -17.25 23.62 16.77
N PRO A 10 -17.18 22.82 17.84
CA PRO A 10 -15.90 22.32 18.36
C PRO A 10 -15.17 21.56 17.24
N LEU A 11 -13.85 21.73 17.18
CA LEU A 11 -13.03 20.95 16.25
C LEU A 11 -13.05 19.48 16.68
N MET A 12 -13.24 18.58 15.72
CA MET A 12 -13.16 17.14 15.94
C MET A 12 -11.70 16.68 15.89
N GLU A 13 -11.28 15.88 16.84
CA GLU A 13 -9.95 15.24 16.81
C GLU A 13 -9.80 14.34 15.57
N LEU A 14 -8.60 14.33 14.97
CA LEU A 14 -8.34 13.60 13.71
C LEU A 14 -8.64 12.09 13.85
N ASP A 15 -8.17 11.49 14.94
CA ASP A 15 -8.33 10.04 15.15
C ASP A 15 -9.82 9.68 15.34
N ARG A 16 -10.61 10.55 15.95
CA ARG A 16 -12.06 10.40 16.05
C ARG A 16 -12.74 10.54 14.67
N ALA A 17 -12.32 11.55 13.88
CA ALA A 17 -12.85 11.74 12.53
C ALA A 17 -12.57 10.51 11.64
N LEU A 18 -11.35 9.99 11.72
CA LEU A 18 -10.95 8.80 10.98
C LEU A 18 -11.75 7.56 11.42
N ALA A 19 -11.91 7.33 12.73
CA ALA A 19 -12.70 6.21 13.24
C ALA A 19 -14.15 6.29 12.74
N GLN A 20 -14.81 7.45 12.87
CA GLN A 20 -16.17 7.66 12.39
C GLN A 20 -16.31 7.51 10.86
N LEU A 21 -15.27 7.88 10.11
CA LEU A 21 -15.24 7.71 8.67
C LEU A 21 -15.18 6.23 8.30
N LEU A 22 -14.32 5.46 8.96
CA LEU A 22 -14.13 4.04 8.69
C LEU A 22 -15.30 3.17 9.14
N GLU A 23 -16.02 3.56 10.19
CA GLU A 23 -17.27 2.89 10.62
C GLU A 23 -18.39 2.94 9.55
N ARG A 24 -18.31 3.86 8.60
CA ARG A 24 -19.31 4.05 7.52
C ARG A 24 -18.94 3.33 6.23
N VAL A 25 -17.79 2.65 6.21
CA VAL A 25 -17.31 1.96 5.01
C VAL A 25 -17.73 0.50 5.08
N GLU A 26 -18.49 0.07 4.09
CA GLU A 26 -18.69 -1.33 3.81
C GLU A 26 -17.80 -1.72 2.62
N PRO A 27 -17.01 -2.80 2.73
CA PRO A 27 -16.15 -3.24 1.64
C PRO A 27 -16.96 -3.58 0.38
N LEU A 28 -16.40 -3.29 -0.79
CA LEU A 28 -16.98 -3.66 -2.07
C LEU A 28 -17.13 -5.17 -2.16
N LEU A 29 -18.26 -5.63 -2.68
CA LEU A 29 -18.58 -7.05 -2.86
C LEU A 29 -18.10 -7.60 -4.21
N GLY A 30 -17.76 -6.73 -5.16
CA GLY A 30 -17.32 -7.13 -6.50
C GLY A 30 -15.99 -7.89 -6.44
N VAL A 31 -15.94 -9.03 -7.15
CA VAL A 31 -14.74 -9.87 -7.27
C VAL A 31 -14.39 -10.03 -8.75
N GLU A 32 -13.12 -9.95 -9.06
CA GLU A 32 -12.59 -10.21 -10.40
C GLU A 32 -11.46 -11.24 -10.35
N THR A 33 -11.28 -11.96 -11.44
CA THR A 33 -10.17 -12.88 -11.60
C THR A 33 -9.14 -12.27 -12.55
N VAL A 34 -7.97 -11.94 -12.04
CA VAL A 34 -6.86 -11.31 -12.79
C VAL A 34 -5.68 -12.27 -12.97
N ALA A 35 -4.84 -12.03 -13.97
CA ALA A 35 -3.58 -12.74 -14.06
C ALA A 35 -2.67 -12.37 -12.87
N THR A 36 -1.93 -13.34 -12.33
CA THR A 36 -0.99 -13.08 -11.24
C THR A 36 0.05 -12.01 -11.61
N PHE A 37 0.48 -11.95 -12.86
CA PHE A 37 1.35 -10.91 -13.39
C PHE A 37 0.81 -9.49 -13.23
N ASP A 38 -0.52 -9.31 -13.30
CA ASP A 38 -1.19 -8.00 -13.29
C ASP A 38 -1.81 -7.68 -11.93
N ALA A 39 -1.53 -8.51 -10.92
CA ALA A 39 -2.18 -8.43 -9.61
C ALA A 39 -1.44 -7.55 -8.58
N ASP A 40 -0.36 -6.86 -8.97
CA ASP A 40 0.34 -5.93 -8.05
C ASP A 40 -0.62 -4.90 -7.48
N ARG A 41 -0.54 -4.70 -6.16
CA ARG A 41 -1.41 -3.79 -5.38
C ARG A 41 -2.92 -4.12 -5.41
N ARG A 42 -3.34 -5.24 -6.00
CA ARG A 42 -4.72 -5.72 -5.88
C ARG A 42 -4.92 -6.31 -4.48
N VAL A 43 -6.16 -6.37 -4.04
CA VAL A 43 -6.54 -6.92 -2.73
C VAL A 43 -7.15 -8.29 -2.92
N LEU A 44 -6.66 -9.29 -2.22
CA LEU A 44 -7.20 -10.65 -2.30
C LEU A 44 -8.64 -10.72 -1.79
N ALA A 45 -9.51 -11.34 -2.61
CA ALA A 45 -10.92 -11.56 -2.27
C ALA A 45 -11.14 -12.84 -1.44
N GLU A 46 -10.17 -13.74 -1.41
CA GLU A 46 -10.18 -15.02 -0.69
C GLU A 46 -8.79 -15.37 -0.17
N ASP A 47 -8.73 -16.29 0.80
CA ASP A 47 -7.46 -16.81 1.28
C ASP A 47 -6.77 -17.65 0.19
N LEU A 48 -5.48 -17.43 -0.04
CA LEU A 48 -4.66 -18.29 -0.87
C LEU A 48 -4.13 -19.46 -0.05
N VAL A 49 -4.80 -20.60 -0.20
CA VAL A 49 -4.40 -21.85 0.47
C VAL A 49 -3.50 -22.66 -0.45
N SER A 50 -2.38 -23.16 0.09
CA SER A 50 -1.45 -23.97 -0.66
C SER A 50 -1.97 -25.39 -0.87
N SER A 51 -2.00 -25.85 -2.12
CA SER A 51 -2.29 -27.24 -2.50
C SER A 51 -1.03 -28.12 -2.60
N LEU A 52 0.16 -27.53 -2.42
CA LEU A 52 1.45 -28.22 -2.48
C LEU A 52 2.38 -27.68 -1.38
N GLN A 53 3.45 -28.39 -1.14
CA GLN A 53 4.53 -27.93 -0.24
C GLN A 53 5.67 -27.30 -1.03
N VAL A 54 6.37 -26.34 -0.41
CA VAL A 54 7.55 -25.69 -0.99
C VAL A 54 8.73 -25.83 0.00
N PRO A 55 9.85 -26.40 -0.40
CA PRO A 55 10.05 -27.15 -1.65
C PRO A 55 9.23 -28.46 -1.68
N PRO A 56 8.96 -29.03 -2.87
CA PRO A 56 8.11 -30.21 -2.99
C PRO A 56 8.75 -31.51 -2.42
N GLN A 57 10.06 -31.54 -2.35
CA GLN A 57 10.87 -32.69 -1.86
C GLN A 57 12.11 -32.16 -1.16
N ASP A 58 12.70 -33.00 -0.28
CA ASP A 58 14.02 -32.71 0.29
C ASP A 58 15.03 -32.46 -0.82
N ASN A 59 15.79 -31.36 -0.73
CA ASN A 59 16.78 -30.99 -1.74
C ASN A 59 18.07 -30.44 -1.12
N SER A 60 19.12 -30.40 -1.93
CA SER A 60 20.40 -29.86 -1.49
C SER A 60 20.37 -28.34 -1.41
N SER A 61 20.89 -27.80 -0.31
CA SER A 61 21.14 -26.35 -0.19
C SER A 61 22.50 -25.93 -0.72
N MET A 62 23.38 -26.87 -1.05
CA MET A 62 24.76 -26.66 -1.50
C MET A 62 25.11 -27.53 -2.71
N ASP A 63 26.14 -27.13 -3.44
CA ASP A 63 26.79 -27.96 -4.40
C ASP A 63 27.76 -28.90 -3.65
N GLY A 64 27.71 -30.19 -3.95
CA GLY A 64 28.53 -31.16 -3.22
C GLY A 64 28.16 -32.59 -3.50
N TYR A 65 28.15 -33.39 -2.47
CA TYR A 65 27.90 -34.84 -2.55
C TYR A 65 26.86 -35.25 -1.52
N ALA A 66 25.77 -35.87 -1.99
CA ALA A 66 24.79 -36.49 -1.12
C ALA A 66 25.35 -37.81 -0.60
N VAL A 67 25.26 -38.03 0.71
CA VAL A 67 25.84 -39.17 1.40
C VAL A 67 24.85 -39.76 2.42
N ARG A 68 25.11 -40.99 2.84
CA ARG A 68 24.60 -41.53 4.11
C ARG A 68 25.67 -41.26 5.17
N CYS A 69 25.33 -40.58 6.24
CA CYS A 69 26.27 -40.31 7.33
C CYS A 69 26.92 -41.59 7.87
N ALA A 70 26.18 -42.72 7.86
CA ALA A 70 26.70 -44.02 8.29
C ALA A 70 27.85 -44.56 7.43
N ASP A 71 27.97 -44.13 6.16
CA ASP A 71 29.03 -44.54 5.24
C ASP A 71 30.31 -43.68 5.37
N VAL A 72 30.22 -42.56 6.12
CA VAL A 72 31.35 -41.67 6.39
C VAL A 72 31.85 -41.93 7.81
N SER A 73 32.67 -42.97 7.97
CA SER A 73 33.11 -43.43 9.28
C SER A 73 34.25 -42.60 9.89
N ALA A 74 35.00 -41.86 9.08
CA ALA A 74 36.10 -40.99 9.48
C ALA A 74 36.38 -39.92 8.40
N PRO A 75 37.00 -38.79 8.74
CA PRO A 75 37.48 -37.81 7.74
C PRO A 75 38.48 -38.49 6.78
N GLY A 76 38.35 -38.17 5.48
CA GLY A 76 39.20 -38.70 4.42
C GLY A 76 38.72 -40.06 3.84
N VAL A 77 37.55 -40.59 4.23
CA VAL A 77 36.96 -41.74 3.58
C VAL A 77 36.71 -41.47 2.09
N VAL A 78 37.00 -42.51 1.25
CA VAL A 78 36.72 -42.42 -0.19
C VAL A 78 35.41 -43.11 -0.50
N LEU A 79 34.47 -42.37 -1.12
CA LEU A 79 33.21 -42.93 -1.61
C LEU A 79 33.15 -42.89 -3.14
N PRO A 80 32.81 -44.04 -3.81
CA PRO A 80 32.51 -44.03 -5.25
C PRO A 80 31.31 -43.13 -5.57
N VAL A 81 31.40 -42.33 -6.63
CA VAL A 81 30.28 -41.50 -7.13
C VAL A 81 29.38 -42.35 -8.00
N SER A 82 28.19 -42.71 -7.51
CA SER A 82 27.25 -43.62 -8.18
C SER A 82 26.32 -42.93 -9.17
N GLN A 83 26.09 -41.64 -9.00
CA GLN A 83 25.22 -40.82 -9.88
C GLN A 83 25.54 -39.34 -9.76
N ARG A 84 25.07 -38.56 -10.76
CA ARG A 84 25.11 -37.10 -10.76
C ARG A 84 23.69 -36.57 -10.90
N ILE A 85 23.26 -35.71 -9.96
CA ILE A 85 21.89 -35.23 -9.83
C ILE A 85 21.90 -33.71 -10.00
N ALA A 86 21.43 -33.24 -11.14
CA ALA A 86 21.21 -31.80 -11.38
C ALA A 86 19.80 -31.40 -10.95
N ALA A 87 19.58 -30.10 -10.68
CA ALA A 87 18.26 -29.56 -10.40
C ALA A 87 17.27 -29.86 -11.55
N GLY A 88 16.05 -30.28 -11.20
CA GLY A 88 15.03 -30.67 -12.18
C GLY A 88 15.17 -32.11 -12.73
N HIS A 89 16.15 -32.88 -12.27
CA HIS A 89 16.32 -34.27 -12.67
C HIS A 89 15.95 -35.23 -11.52
N PRO A 90 15.34 -36.40 -11.83
CA PRO A 90 15.02 -37.40 -10.83
C PRO A 90 16.30 -38.02 -10.28
N ALA A 91 16.27 -38.36 -8.99
CA ALA A 91 17.34 -39.07 -8.31
C ALA A 91 16.98 -40.57 -8.14
N SER A 92 17.92 -41.45 -8.42
CA SER A 92 17.79 -42.88 -8.06
C SER A 92 18.17 -43.09 -6.58
N PRO A 93 17.69 -44.17 -5.91
CA PRO A 93 18.11 -44.47 -4.54
C PRO A 93 19.63 -44.57 -4.42
N LEU A 94 20.20 -43.96 -3.38
CA LEU A 94 21.64 -44.01 -3.11
C LEU A 94 22.02 -45.41 -2.61
N ARG A 95 23.00 -46.03 -3.25
CA ARG A 95 23.53 -47.33 -2.84
C ARG A 95 24.42 -47.18 -1.59
N GLU A 96 24.40 -48.19 -0.72
CA GLU A 96 25.30 -48.23 0.43
C GLU A 96 26.77 -48.18 0.01
N GLY A 97 27.57 -47.44 0.77
CA GLY A 97 28.99 -47.25 0.49
C GLY A 97 29.29 -46.39 -0.73
N THR A 98 28.29 -45.64 -1.24
CA THR A 98 28.49 -44.69 -2.36
C THR A 98 28.01 -43.30 -2.02
N CYS A 99 28.39 -42.29 -2.83
CA CYS A 99 27.82 -40.94 -2.79
C CYS A 99 27.22 -40.56 -4.15
N ALA A 100 26.47 -39.45 -4.17
CA ALA A 100 25.93 -38.87 -5.38
C ALA A 100 26.42 -37.42 -5.53
N ARG A 101 27.03 -37.07 -6.66
CA ARG A 101 27.31 -35.67 -7.00
C ARG A 101 25.96 -34.94 -7.11
N ILE A 102 25.75 -33.91 -6.30
CA ILE A 102 24.50 -33.17 -6.21
C ILE A 102 24.74 -31.65 -6.34
N PHE A 103 23.78 -30.93 -6.86
CA PHE A 103 23.83 -29.49 -7.01
C PHE A 103 22.70 -28.80 -6.23
N THR A 104 22.89 -27.55 -5.87
CA THR A 104 21.89 -26.74 -5.16
C THR A 104 20.52 -26.80 -5.83
N GLY A 105 19.49 -27.12 -5.05
CA GLY A 105 18.12 -27.30 -5.52
C GLY A 105 17.81 -28.65 -6.14
N ALA A 106 18.82 -29.57 -6.31
CA ALA A 106 18.57 -30.91 -6.77
C ALA A 106 17.96 -31.77 -5.66
N THR A 107 17.04 -32.66 -6.03
CA THR A 107 16.35 -33.56 -5.10
C THR A 107 17.34 -34.49 -4.42
N LEU A 108 17.26 -34.60 -3.09
CA LEU A 108 18.07 -35.54 -2.32
C LEU A 108 17.68 -36.98 -2.71
N PRO A 109 18.64 -37.85 -3.09
CA PRO A 109 18.32 -39.23 -3.44
C PRO A 109 17.79 -39.99 -2.22
N PRO A 110 16.79 -40.86 -2.38
CA PRO A 110 16.32 -41.72 -1.31
C PRO A 110 17.49 -42.53 -0.73
N GLY A 111 17.60 -42.55 0.59
CA GLY A 111 18.69 -43.22 1.31
C GLY A 111 19.85 -42.30 1.69
N ALA A 112 20.01 -41.12 1.09
CA ALA A 112 20.90 -40.11 1.60
C ALA A 112 20.25 -39.34 2.76
N ASP A 113 21.03 -38.92 3.74
CA ASP A 113 20.57 -38.17 4.91
C ASP A 113 21.34 -36.86 5.14
N ALA A 114 22.41 -36.59 4.35
CA ALA A 114 23.17 -35.35 4.40
C ALA A 114 23.78 -35.01 3.04
N VAL A 115 24.24 -33.77 2.90
CA VAL A 115 25.08 -33.28 1.81
C VAL A 115 26.40 -32.79 2.41
N VAL A 116 27.53 -33.17 1.79
CA VAL A 116 28.85 -32.60 2.06
C VAL A 116 29.16 -31.60 0.97
N MET A 117 29.58 -30.39 1.35
CA MET A 117 29.92 -29.34 0.39
C MET A 117 31.14 -29.78 -0.46
N GLN A 118 31.19 -29.34 -1.70
CA GLN A 118 32.31 -29.66 -2.60
C GLN A 118 33.65 -29.12 -2.07
N GLU A 119 33.64 -28.03 -1.29
CA GLU A 119 34.80 -27.44 -0.64
C GLU A 119 35.43 -28.32 0.43
N ASP A 120 34.61 -29.24 1.00
CA ASP A 120 35.04 -30.23 2.00
C ASP A 120 35.36 -31.58 1.37
N THR A 121 35.60 -31.64 0.06
CA THR A 121 35.84 -32.87 -0.70
C THR A 121 36.95 -32.71 -1.71
N GLU A 122 37.58 -33.86 -2.10
CA GLU A 122 38.61 -33.91 -3.15
C GLU A 122 38.32 -35.10 -4.09
N GLU A 123 38.23 -34.83 -5.40
CA GLU A 123 38.00 -35.85 -6.39
C GLU A 123 39.23 -36.77 -6.54
N VAL A 124 38.99 -38.08 -6.51
CA VAL A 124 40.04 -39.07 -6.73
C VAL A 124 40.27 -39.27 -8.21
N GLY A 125 41.46 -38.94 -8.68
CA GLY A 125 41.87 -39.20 -10.08
C GLY A 125 42.15 -40.69 -10.36
N GLY A 126 42.01 -41.09 -11.62
CA GLY A 126 42.34 -42.45 -12.08
C GLY A 126 41.13 -43.30 -12.45
N ASN A 127 41.28 -44.64 -12.33
CA ASN A 127 40.23 -45.60 -12.77
C ASN A 127 39.01 -45.70 -11.84
N ILE A 128 39.03 -45.05 -10.68
CA ILE A 128 37.91 -45.01 -9.72
C ILE A 128 37.34 -43.58 -9.71
N HIS A 129 36.10 -43.42 -10.21
CA HIS A 129 35.35 -42.18 -10.01
C HIS A 129 34.86 -42.10 -8.57
N GLY A 130 35.69 -41.58 -7.68
CA GLY A 130 35.41 -41.44 -6.25
C GLY A 130 35.73 -40.07 -5.72
N VAL A 131 35.38 -39.82 -4.48
CA VAL A 131 35.63 -38.54 -3.80
C VAL A 131 36.08 -38.79 -2.36
N HIS A 132 37.11 -38.12 -1.91
CA HIS A 132 37.49 -38.02 -0.51
C HIS A 132 36.52 -37.09 0.22
N ILE A 133 35.97 -37.55 1.32
CA ILE A 133 35.09 -36.75 2.20
C ILE A 133 35.92 -36.34 3.42
N HIS A 134 36.25 -35.06 3.51
CA HIS A 134 37.10 -34.52 4.59
C HIS A 134 36.30 -34.12 5.85
N ALA A 135 35.01 -33.78 5.70
CA ALA A 135 34.12 -33.43 6.78
C ALA A 135 33.35 -34.64 7.33
N MET A 136 32.99 -34.60 8.60
CA MET A 136 32.05 -35.57 9.20
C MET A 136 30.63 -34.99 9.08
N PRO A 137 29.78 -35.50 8.16
CA PRO A 137 28.43 -34.98 8.00
C PRO A 137 27.54 -35.38 9.16
N GLN A 138 26.55 -34.52 9.44
CA GLN A 138 25.49 -34.84 10.39
C GLN A 138 24.15 -35.03 9.64
N PRO A 139 23.25 -35.92 10.13
CA PRO A 139 21.94 -36.09 9.52
C PRO A 139 21.19 -34.78 9.37
N GLY A 140 20.70 -34.49 8.15
CA GLY A 140 20.03 -33.25 7.79
C GLY A 140 20.95 -32.11 7.41
N GLN A 141 22.27 -32.27 7.50
CA GLN A 141 23.21 -31.20 7.14
C GLN A 141 23.09 -30.86 5.64
N TRP A 142 22.95 -29.55 5.36
CA TRP A 142 22.77 -28.98 4.04
C TRP A 142 21.60 -29.57 3.23
N VAL A 143 20.56 -30.04 3.93
CA VAL A 143 19.31 -30.51 3.33
C VAL A 143 18.20 -29.53 3.66
N ARG A 144 17.56 -28.96 2.63
CA ARG A 144 16.29 -28.24 2.76
C ARG A 144 15.16 -29.25 2.78
N ARG A 145 14.35 -29.20 3.81
CA ARG A 145 13.25 -30.16 3.97
C ARG A 145 12.06 -29.82 3.09
N ALA A 146 11.37 -30.83 2.62
CA ALA A 146 10.09 -30.69 1.96
C ALA A 146 9.12 -29.91 2.85
N GLY A 147 8.52 -28.83 2.30
CA GLY A 147 7.54 -28.00 3.01
C GLY A 147 8.12 -27.06 4.07
N GLU A 148 9.44 -26.86 4.13
CA GLU A 148 10.05 -25.95 5.13
C GLU A 148 9.63 -24.47 4.95
N ASP A 149 9.30 -24.06 3.72
CA ASP A 149 8.81 -22.72 3.41
C ASP A 149 7.28 -22.66 3.43
N VAL A 150 6.63 -23.59 2.71
CA VAL A 150 5.17 -23.66 2.65
C VAL A 150 4.69 -25.10 2.85
N ALA A 151 3.82 -25.29 3.85
CA ALA A 151 3.16 -26.57 4.07
C ALA A 151 1.85 -26.69 3.27
N ILE A 152 1.48 -27.89 2.85
CA ILE A 152 0.17 -28.18 2.25
C ILE A 152 -0.95 -27.77 3.22
N GLY A 153 -1.96 -27.06 2.72
CA GLY A 153 -3.12 -26.62 3.50
C GLY A 153 -2.91 -25.34 4.30
N SER A 154 -1.69 -24.77 4.31
CA SER A 154 -1.46 -23.49 4.96
C SER A 154 -2.07 -22.33 4.15
N VAL A 155 -2.60 -21.33 4.86
CA VAL A 155 -2.97 -20.03 4.28
C VAL A 155 -1.68 -19.24 4.07
N VAL A 156 -1.32 -19.00 2.82
CA VAL A 156 -0.06 -18.35 2.43
C VAL A 156 -0.21 -16.85 2.30
N LEU A 157 -1.33 -16.41 1.76
CA LEU A 157 -1.74 -15.01 1.69
C LEU A 157 -3.21 -14.94 2.11
N ALA A 158 -3.56 -14.01 2.97
CA ALA A 158 -4.89 -13.93 3.53
C ALA A 158 -5.83 -13.05 2.69
N ARG A 159 -7.13 -13.35 2.71
CA ARG A 159 -8.18 -12.44 2.23
C ARG A 159 -8.00 -11.04 2.84
N GLY A 160 -8.14 -10.00 2.02
CA GLY A 160 -7.97 -8.61 2.42
C GLY A 160 -6.49 -8.18 2.49
N GLU A 161 -5.55 -9.04 2.12
CA GLU A 161 -4.16 -8.68 1.95
C GLU A 161 -3.95 -7.97 0.60
N ARG A 162 -3.24 -6.83 0.63
CA ARG A 162 -2.85 -6.10 -0.57
C ARG A 162 -1.57 -6.71 -1.12
N LEU A 163 -1.65 -7.21 -2.34
CA LEU A 163 -0.56 -7.95 -2.98
C LEU A 163 0.67 -7.06 -3.20
N SER A 164 1.80 -7.57 -2.77
CA SER A 164 3.14 -7.01 -2.97
C SER A 164 3.91 -7.82 -4.02
N PRO A 165 5.04 -7.32 -4.56
CA PRO A 165 5.90 -8.11 -5.44
C PRO A 165 6.32 -9.47 -4.82
N ALA A 166 6.58 -9.51 -3.51
CA ALA A 166 6.88 -10.77 -2.81
C ALA A 166 5.67 -11.70 -2.76
N GLY A 167 4.47 -11.17 -2.48
CA GLY A 167 3.22 -11.93 -2.51
C GLY A 167 2.90 -12.51 -3.88
N LEU A 168 3.18 -11.77 -4.97
CA LEU A 168 3.04 -12.29 -6.33
C LEU A 168 4.01 -13.45 -6.61
N GLY A 169 5.28 -13.31 -6.21
CA GLY A 169 6.28 -14.38 -6.31
C GLY A 169 5.85 -15.63 -5.54
N LEU A 170 5.31 -15.44 -4.34
CA LEU A 170 4.82 -16.52 -3.51
C LEU A 170 3.59 -17.22 -4.13
N ALA A 171 2.61 -16.45 -4.64
CA ALA A 171 1.48 -17.03 -5.37
C ALA A 171 1.92 -17.82 -6.61
N ALA A 172 2.91 -17.30 -7.34
CA ALA A 172 3.48 -17.99 -8.50
C ALA A 172 4.21 -19.27 -8.13
N SER A 173 4.94 -19.32 -6.99
CA SER A 173 5.60 -20.55 -6.49
C SER A 173 4.62 -21.68 -6.17
N LEU A 174 3.36 -21.32 -5.88
CA LEU A 174 2.25 -22.24 -5.68
C LEU A 174 1.51 -22.61 -7.00
N GLY A 175 2.04 -22.21 -8.15
CA GLY A 175 1.45 -22.48 -9.45
C GLY A 175 0.18 -21.67 -9.77
N ARG A 176 -0.08 -20.58 -9.05
CA ARG A 176 -1.26 -19.73 -9.26
C ARG A 176 -1.03 -18.77 -10.41
N ALA A 177 -1.55 -19.10 -11.58
CA ALA A 177 -1.51 -18.22 -12.75
C ALA A 177 -2.52 -17.06 -12.68
N ARG A 178 -3.59 -17.21 -11.90
CA ARG A 178 -4.67 -16.22 -11.71
C ARG A 178 -5.07 -16.16 -10.24
N LEU A 179 -5.52 -14.98 -9.82
CA LEU A 179 -5.94 -14.69 -8.44
C LEU A 179 -7.33 -14.06 -8.44
N SER A 180 -8.15 -14.42 -7.44
CA SER A 180 -9.41 -13.74 -7.12
C SER A 180 -9.10 -12.51 -6.29
N VAL A 181 -9.46 -11.34 -6.80
CA VAL A 181 -9.19 -10.05 -6.16
C VAL A 181 -10.46 -9.20 -6.07
N VAL A 182 -10.51 -8.31 -5.10
CA VAL A 182 -11.61 -7.34 -4.98
C VAL A 182 -11.61 -6.41 -6.19
N ALA A 183 -12.79 -6.08 -6.73
CA ALA A 183 -12.93 -5.12 -7.81
C ALA A 183 -12.36 -3.76 -7.43
N ARG A 184 -11.82 -3.03 -8.41
CA ARG A 184 -11.29 -1.68 -8.17
C ARG A 184 -12.40 -0.71 -7.80
N PRO A 185 -12.23 0.16 -6.78
CA PRO A 185 -13.17 1.24 -6.52
C PRO A 185 -13.28 2.16 -7.74
N ARG A 186 -14.48 2.42 -8.20
CA ARG A 186 -14.77 3.39 -9.26
C ARG A 186 -14.96 4.75 -8.63
N VAL A 187 -14.12 5.71 -8.97
CA VAL A 187 -14.12 7.04 -8.36
C VAL A 187 -14.37 8.11 -9.41
N ALA A 188 -15.43 8.90 -9.22
CA ALA A 188 -15.64 10.13 -9.96
C ALA A 188 -14.87 11.28 -9.31
N LEU A 189 -14.01 11.94 -10.07
CA LEU A 189 -13.24 13.11 -9.62
C LEU A 189 -13.69 14.35 -10.39
N PHE A 190 -14.07 15.42 -9.68
CA PHE A 190 -14.29 16.72 -10.30
C PHE A 190 -13.93 17.88 -9.34
N SER A 191 -13.80 19.07 -9.91
CA SER A 191 -13.57 20.31 -9.17
C SER A 191 -14.70 21.30 -9.47
N THR A 192 -14.97 22.22 -8.53
CA THR A 192 -15.85 23.37 -8.74
C THR A 192 -15.10 24.63 -8.34
N GLY A 193 -15.42 25.72 -8.98
CA GLY A 193 -14.86 27.06 -8.74
C GLY A 193 -14.66 27.78 -10.05
N ASP A 194 -15.29 28.98 -10.16
CA ASP A 194 -15.21 29.81 -11.36
C ASP A 194 -13.80 30.40 -11.58
N GLU A 195 -12.96 30.37 -10.55
CA GLU A 195 -11.55 30.73 -10.64
C GLU A 195 -10.69 29.69 -11.35
N LEU A 196 -11.20 28.46 -11.54
CA LEU A 196 -10.39 27.33 -12.03
C LEU A 196 -10.32 27.28 -13.56
N VAL A 197 -9.11 27.21 -14.07
CA VAL A 197 -8.81 27.02 -15.50
C VAL A 197 -7.97 25.75 -15.68
N MET A 198 -8.23 25.02 -16.75
CA MET A 198 -7.41 23.85 -17.06
C MET A 198 -6.05 24.25 -17.65
N PRO A 199 -4.96 23.64 -17.19
CA PRO A 199 -3.68 23.79 -17.87
C PRO A 199 -3.79 23.38 -19.35
N GLY A 200 -3.37 24.29 -20.23
CA GLY A 200 -3.45 24.10 -21.69
C GLY A 200 -4.63 24.81 -22.37
N ASP A 201 -5.72 25.11 -21.65
CA ASP A 201 -6.88 25.81 -22.23
C ASP A 201 -6.61 27.30 -22.45
N VAL A 202 -5.88 27.91 -21.50
CA VAL A 202 -5.50 29.33 -21.54
C VAL A 202 -4.01 29.44 -21.22
N PRO A 203 -3.22 30.11 -22.07
CA PRO A 203 -1.80 30.32 -21.79
C PRO A 203 -1.60 31.33 -20.65
N PRO A 204 -0.45 31.29 -19.92
CA PRO A 204 -0.22 32.10 -18.72
C PRO A 204 -0.42 33.62 -18.92
N GLU A 205 -0.04 34.13 -20.08
CA GLU A 205 -0.15 35.54 -20.46
C GLU A 205 -1.59 36.02 -20.73
N ALA A 206 -2.51 35.06 -20.97
CA ALA A 206 -3.92 35.34 -21.25
C ALA A 206 -4.84 34.96 -20.07
N MET A 207 -4.28 34.56 -18.91
CA MET A 207 -5.08 34.19 -17.74
C MET A 207 -5.99 35.33 -17.29
N PRO A 208 -7.30 35.08 -17.08
CA PRO A 208 -8.21 36.07 -16.53
C PRO A 208 -7.77 36.50 -15.12
N PRO A 209 -7.99 37.77 -14.75
CA PRO A 209 -7.71 38.24 -13.39
C PRO A 209 -8.45 37.38 -12.35
N GLY A 210 -7.73 36.88 -11.35
CA GLY A 210 -8.28 36.05 -10.27
C GLY A 210 -8.37 34.57 -10.61
N ALA A 211 -8.14 34.16 -11.86
CA ALA A 211 -8.13 32.77 -12.25
C ALA A 211 -6.82 32.08 -11.84
N ILE A 212 -6.91 30.77 -11.57
CA ILE A 212 -5.79 29.91 -11.24
C ILE A 212 -5.87 28.58 -12.02
N TYR A 213 -4.75 27.98 -12.31
CA TYR A 213 -4.77 26.64 -12.88
C TYR A 213 -5.19 25.59 -11.85
N ASN A 214 -6.06 24.68 -12.27
CA ASN A 214 -6.56 23.57 -11.44
C ASN A 214 -5.47 22.53 -11.19
N SER A 215 -4.62 22.73 -10.21
CA SER A 215 -3.55 21.81 -9.84
C SER A 215 -4.04 20.61 -9.04
N ASN A 216 -5.10 20.76 -8.22
CA ASN A 216 -5.60 19.72 -7.33
C ASN A 216 -6.07 18.48 -8.09
N ARG A 217 -6.76 18.66 -9.20
CA ARG A 217 -7.23 17.59 -10.06
C ARG A 217 -6.11 16.64 -10.50
N PHE A 218 -4.92 17.18 -10.83
CA PHE A 218 -3.78 16.39 -11.31
C PHE A 218 -3.22 15.48 -10.23
N PHE A 219 -2.91 16.03 -9.06
CA PHE A 219 -2.34 15.19 -8.00
C PHE A 219 -3.38 14.25 -7.38
N LEU A 220 -4.65 14.67 -7.24
CA LEU A 220 -5.71 13.79 -6.73
C LEU A 220 -5.96 12.61 -7.66
N ARG A 221 -6.01 12.83 -8.98
CA ARG A 221 -6.11 11.76 -9.95
C ARG A 221 -4.93 10.79 -9.85
N ALA A 222 -3.71 11.32 -9.74
CA ALA A 222 -2.51 10.48 -9.57
C ALA A 222 -2.54 9.68 -8.26
N LEU A 223 -2.98 10.29 -7.14
CA LEU A 223 -3.14 9.61 -5.86
C LEU A 223 -4.18 8.49 -5.92
N LEU A 224 -5.34 8.74 -6.54
CA LEU A 224 -6.39 7.73 -6.72
C LEU A 224 -5.90 6.52 -7.53
N HIS A 225 -5.16 6.75 -8.63
CA HIS A 225 -4.57 5.66 -9.41
C HIS A 225 -3.55 4.84 -8.58
N ARG A 226 -2.73 5.51 -7.76
CA ARG A 226 -1.81 4.82 -6.85
C ARG A 226 -2.54 3.99 -5.79
N MET A 227 -3.75 4.38 -5.39
CA MET A 227 -4.61 3.60 -4.50
C MET A 227 -5.35 2.46 -5.22
N GLY A 228 -5.12 2.27 -6.51
CA GLY A 228 -5.71 1.19 -7.29
C GLY A 228 -7.13 1.47 -7.78
N CYS A 229 -7.59 2.71 -7.77
CA CYS A 229 -8.93 3.09 -8.23
C CYS A 229 -9.02 3.20 -9.75
N GLU A 230 -10.21 2.92 -10.29
CA GLU A 230 -10.65 3.38 -11.61
C GLU A 230 -11.19 4.79 -11.48
N VAL A 231 -10.63 5.74 -12.24
CA VAL A 231 -10.93 7.15 -12.08
C VAL A 231 -11.62 7.70 -13.31
N SER A 232 -12.87 8.14 -13.14
CA SER A 232 -13.59 8.97 -14.12
C SER A 232 -13.38 10.43 -13.79
N ASP A 233 -12.68 11.13 -14.65
CA ASP A 233 -12.36 12.53 -14.49
C ASP A 233 -13.43 13.41 -15.18
N LEU A 234 -14.33 14.01 -14.39
CA LEU A 234 -15.46 14.80 -14.87
C LEU A 234 -15.12 16.30 -15.09
N GLY A 235 -13.89 16.70 -14.87
CA GLY A 235 -13.45 18.04 -15.18
C GLY A 235 -13.75 19.07 -14.11
N ILE A 236 -13.99 20.29 -14.58
CA ILE A 236 -14.48 21.41 -13.79
C ILE A 236 -15.99 21.51 -14.03
N VAL A 237 -16.77 21.23 -13.00
CA VAL A 237 -18.23 21.39 -13.04
C VAL A 237 -18.53 22.87 -12.81
N PRO A 238 -19.34 23.51 -13.66
CA PRO A 238 -19.74 24.91 -13.47
C PRO A 238 -20.38 25.14 -12.10
N ASP A 239 -20.04 26.26 -11.46
CA ASP A 239 -20.55 26.60 -10.12
C ASP A 239 -22.02 27.07 -10.17
N ARG A 240 -22.89 26.16 -10.61
CA ARG A 240 -24.32 26.30 -10.70
C ARG A 240 -25.02 25.10 -10.15
N ARG A 241 -26.12 25.31 -9.43
CA ARG A 241 -26.87 24.26 -8.75
C ARG A 241 -27.33 23.12 -9.67
N ASP A 242 -27.87 23.46 -10.85
CA ASP A 242 -28.36 22.50 -11.83
C ASP A 242 -27.24 21.59 -12.37
N ALA A 243 -26.10 22.18 -12.73
CA ALA A 243 -24.93 21.46 -13.21
C ALA A 243 -24.34 20.55 -12.12
N THR A 244 -24.24 21.06 -10.88
CA THR A 244 -23.75 20.31 -9.73
C THR A 244 -24.65 19.12 -9.40
N LEU A 245 -25.99 19.32 -9.38
CA LEU A 245 -26.95 18.22 -9.15
C LEU A 245 -26.84 17.14 -10.23
N ALA A 246 -26.77 17.53 -11.51
CA ALA A 246 -26.67 16.59 -12.61
C ALA A 246 -25.34 15.80 -12.55
N ALA A 247 -24.22 16.46 -12.26
CA ALA A 247 -22.92 15.83 -12.13
C ALA A 247 -22.88 14.82 -10.97
N LEU A 248 -23.39 15.21 -9.79
CA LEU A 248 -23.46 14.34 -8.61
C LEU A 248 -24.33 13.13 -8.86
N GLN A 249 -25.51 13.30 -9.48
CA GLN A 249 -26.42 12.18 -9.74
C GLN A 249 -25.85 11.21 -10.77
N SER A 250 -25.35 11.71 -11.89
CA SER A 250 -24.71 10.87 -12.92
C SER A 250 -23.48 10.14 -12.37
N ALA A 251 -22.68 10.81 -11.53
CA ALA A 251 -21.54 10.18 -10.88
C ALA A 251 -21.99 9.07 -9.92
N ALA A 252 -23.02 9.30 -9.10
CA ALA A 252 -23.51 8.32 -8.12
C ALA A 252 -24.02 7.04 -8.77
N ASP A 253 -24.65 7.13 -9.93
CA ASP A 253 -25.20 5.98 -10.63
C ASP A 253 -24.15 4.99 -11.15
N HIS A 254 -22.90 5.44 -11.33
CA HIS A 254 -21.85 4.64 -11.96
C HIS A 254 -20.57 4.45 -11.12
N HIS A 255 -20.45 5.14 -9.98
CA HIS A 255 -19.23 5.12 -9.16
C HIS A 255 -19.52 4.73 -7.71
N ASP A 256 -18.48 4.31 -7.01
CA ASP A 256 -18.55 3.91 -5.61
C ASP A 256 -18.21 5.08 -4.68
N LEU A 257 -17.43 6.05 -5.21
CA LEU A 257 -17.04 7.28 -4.52
C LEU A 257 -17.06 8.47 -5.48
N ILE A 258 -17.60 9.58 -5.02
CA ILE A 258 -17.42 10.90 -5.61
C ILE A 258 -16.40 11.67 -4.76
N LEU A 259 -15.30 12.11 -5.37
CA LEU A 259 -14.27 12.94 -4.72
C LEU A 259 -14.24 14.32 -5.36
N THR A 260 -14.43 15.37 -4.56
CA THR A 260 -14.34 16.77 -5.02
C THR A 260 -13.21 17.52 -4.32
N SER A 261 -12.66 18.50 -5.01
CA SER A 261 -11.74 19.50 -4.43
C SER A 261 -12.32 20.89 -4.60
N GLY A 262 -12.56 21.57 -3.50
CA GLY A 262 -13.34 22.80 -3.44
C GLY A 262 -14.80 22.53 -3.02
N GLY A 263 -15.60 23.58 -2.88
CA GLY A 263 -17.03 23.48 -2.56
C GLY A 263 -17.37 22.95 -1.16
N VAL A 264 -16.44 22.94 -0.21
CA VAL A 264 -16.68 22.46 1.17
C VAL A 264 -16.35 23.52 2.24
N SER A 265 -16.13 24.76 1.81
CA SER A 265 -15.90 25.89 2.71
C SER A 265 -17.23 26.47 3.22
N VAL A 266 -17.18 27.46 4.10
CA VAL A 266 -18.37 28.18 4.63
C VAL A 266 -18.86 29.30 3.68
N GLY A 267 -18.45 29.28 2.39
CA GLY A 267 -18.88 30.30 1.40
C GLY A 267 -20.36 30.21 1.05
N GLU A 268 -20.97 31.38 0.79
CA GLU A 268 -22.40 31.49 0.45
C GLU A 268 -22.72 30.96 -0.97
N GLU A 269 -21.73 30.91 -1.86
CA GLU A 269 -21.85 30.44 -3.26
C GLU A 269 -21.52 28.95 -3.48
N ASP A 270 -21.49 28.17 -2.41
CA ASP A 270 -21.14 26.75 -2.46
C ASP A 270 -22.37 25.88 -2.79
N HIS A 271 -22.50 25.46 -4.04
CA HIS A 271 -23.60 24.62 -4.52
C HIS A 271 -23.42 23.10 -4.20
N ILE A 272 -22.23 22.65 -3.83
CA ILE A 272 -21.97 21.22 -3.53
C ILE A 272 -22.78 20.76 -2.32
N LYS A 273 -22.69 21.46 -1.21
CA LYS A 273 -23.35 21.08 0.05
C LYS A 273 -24.86 20.93 -0.07
N PRO A 274 -25.61 21.95 -0.58
CA PRO A 274 -27.05 21.81 -0.71
C PRO A 274 -27.43 20.72 -1.72
N SER A 275 -26.62 20.49 -2.75
CA SER A 275 -26.89 19.45 -3.73
C SER A 275 -26.69 18.04 -3.16
N VAL A 276 -25.62 17.79 -2.42
CA VAL A 276 -25.41 16.49 -1.74
C VAL A 276 -26.49 16.25 -0.69
N GLN A 277 -26.89 17.27 0.09
CA GLN A 277 -27.98 17.15 1.07
C GLN A 277 -29.34 16.83 0.41
N GLN A 278 -29.58 17.38 -0.78
CA GLN A 278 -30.80 17.07 -1.55
C GLN A 278 -30.81 15.64 -2.08
N LEU A 279 -29.67 15.14 -2.55
CA LEU A 279 -29.54 13.83 -3.17
C LEU A 279 -29.27 12.69 -2.17
N GLY A 280 -28.87 13.02 -0.93
CA GLY A 280 -28.52 12.03 0.07
C GLY A 280 -28.29 12.61 1.46
N SER A 281 -27.14 12.33 2.04
CA SER A 281 -26.73 12.82 3.36
C SER A 281 -25.38 13.55 3.27
N LEU A 282 -25.15 14.51 4.16
CA LEU A 282 -23.88 15.24 4.24
C LEU A 282 -23.58 15.62 5.68
N ASP A 283 -22.41 15.23 6.14
CA ASP A 283 -21.79 15.68 7.38
C ASP A 283 -20.60 16.59 7.07
N LEU A 284 -20.58 17.75 7.70
CA LEU A 284 -19.49 18.70 7.58
C LEU A 284 -18.64 18.66 8.84
N TRP A 285 -17.40 18.24 8.71
CA TRP A 285 -16.49 18.14 9.84
C TRP A 285 -15.45 19.28 9.81
N GLN A 286 -15.19 19.82 10.98
CA GLN A 286 -14.05 20.70 11.19
C GLN A 286 -13.03 19.96 12.05
N ILE A 287 -11.95 19.50 11.41
CA ILE A 287 -10.96 18.64 12.05
C ILE A 287 -9.88 19.49 12.71
N ALA A 288 -9.47 19.07 13.91
CA ALA A 288 -8.42 19.71 14.72
C ALA A 288 -7.01 19.44 14.16
N MET A 289 -6.82 19.64 12.85
CA MET A 289 -5.55 19.44 12.18
C MET A 289 -5.14 20.66 11.34
N LYS A 290 -3.86 20.72 10.98
CA LYS A 290 -3.27 21.76 10.14
C LYS A 290 -2.16 21.17 9.27
N PRO A 291 -2.25 21.36 7.94
CA PRO A 291 -3.35 21.93 7.17
C PRO A 291 -4.53 20.97 7.04
N GLY A 292 -5.71 21.43 6.55
CA GLY A 292 -6.82 20.55 6.19
C GLY A 292 -7.99 20.54 7.19
N LYS A 293 -8.33 21.68 7.78
CA LYS A 293 -9.42 21.81 8.75
C LYS A 293 -10.80 21.35 8.23
N PRO A 294 -11.33 21.84 7.04
CA PRO A 294 -12.63 21.43 6.55
C PRO A 294 -12.54 20.06 5.86
N PHE A 295 -13.54 19.22 6.12
CA PHE A 295 -13.74 17.92 5.48
C PHE A 295 -15.24 17.66 5.39
N ALA A 296 -15.72 17.19 4.25
CA ALA A 296 -17.08 16.78 4.05
C ALA A 296 -17.14 15.30 3.72
N TYR A 297 -18.03 14.56 4.40
CA TYR A 297 -18.38 13.21 4.07
C TYR A 297 -19.90 13.10 3.92
N GLY A 298 -20.34 12.30 2.98
CA GLY A 298 -21.75 12.06 2.75
C GLY A 298 -22.00 10.85 1.86
N THR A 299 -23.27 10.70 1.47
CA THR A 299 -23.71 9.71 0.51
C THR A 299 -24.67 10.33 -0.49
N VAL A 300 -24.66 9.84 -1.71
CA VAL A 300 -25.58 10.20 -2.79
C VAL A 300 -26.35 8.96 -3.21
N ARG A 301 -27.70 9.05 -3.25
CA ARG A 301 -28.54 7.93 -3.67
C ARG A 301 -28.35 7.63 -5.15
N ARG A 302 -28.34 6.35 -5.51
CA ARG A 302 -28.32 5.90 -6.91
C ARG A 302 -29.75 5.89 -7.44
N HIS A 303 -29.96 6.40 -8.66
CA HIS A 303 -31.28 6.36 -9.31
C HIS A 303 -31.45 5.10 -10.16
N LEU A 304 -30.35 4.57 -10.72
CA LEU A 304 -30.38 3.39 -11.61
C LEU A 304 -30.35 2.05 -10.84
N ALA A 305 -30.33 2.08 -9.52
CA ALA A 305 -30.39 0.87 -8.72
C ALA A 305 -31.73 0.15 -8.96
N ALA A 306 -31.70 -1.03 -9.56
CA ALA A 306 -32.86 -1.84 -9.88
C ALA A 306 -33.50 -2.46 -8.63
N GLU A 307 -32.79 -2.50 -7.52
CA GLU A 307 -33.23 -3.05 -6.22
C GLU A 307 -32.82 -2.11 -5.07
N ALA A 308 -33.67 -2.01 -4.06
CA ALA A 308 -33.47 -1.16 -2.88
C ALA A 308 -32.26 -1.56 -1.99
N ALA A 309 -31.43 -2.51 -2.43
CA ALA A 309 -30.29 -3.07 -1.72
C ALA A 309 -28.93 -2.57 -2.19
N GLU A 310 -28.85 -1.73 -3.22
CA GLU A 310 -27.54 -1.18 -3.62
C GLU A 310 -27.11 -0.09 -2.66
N GLN A 311 -25.85 -0.20 -2.20
CA GLN A 311 -25.22 0.81 -1.34
C GLN A 311 -25.19 2.15 -2.04
N PRO A 312 -25.47 3.27 -1.33
CA PRO A 312 -25.35 4.60 -1.90
C PRO A 312 -23.91 4.88 -2.29
N CYS A 313 -23.71 5.75 -3.29
CA CYS A 313 -22.39 6.23 -3.64
C CYS A 313 -21.85 7.12 -2.52
N HIS A 314 -20.64 6.87 -2.05
CA HIS A 314 -19.98 7.75 -1.09
C HIS A 314 -19.62 9.09 -1.70
N PHE A 315 -19.61 10.14 -0.89
CA PHE A 315 -19.18 11.47 -1.25
C PHE A 315 -18.10 11.95 -0.28
N ILE A 316 -16.97 12.43 -0.80
CA ILE A 316 -15.94 13.10 -0.03
C ILE A 316 -15.58 14.43 -0.69
N GLY A 317 -15.69 15.51 0.10
CA GLY A 317 -15.28 16.84 -0.31
C GLY A 317 -14.01 17.27 0.42
N LEU A 318 -13.00 17.66 -0.36
CA LEU A 318 -11.69 18.11 0.11
C LEU A 318 -11.57 19.65 0.07
N PRO A 319 -10.69 20.24 0.91
CA PRO A 319 -10.39 21.67 0.84
C PRO A 319 -9.89 22.10 -0.54
N GLY A 320 -10.17 23.33 -0.97
CA GLY A 320 -9.63 23.91 -2.20
C GLY A 320 -8.11 24.16 -2.14
N ASN A 321 -7.56 24.51 -0.97
CA ASN A 321 -6.11 24.72 -0.80
C ASN A 321 -5.32 23.43 -1.08
N PRO A 322 -4.29 23.43 -1.97
CA PRO A 322 -3.65 22.22 -2.47
C PRO A 322 -2.97 21.38 -1.39
N VAL A 323 -2.24 22.01 -0.46
CA VAL A 323 -1.57 21.26 0.62
C VAL A 323 -2.59 20.69 1.60
N SER A 324 -3.68 21.42 1.87
CA SER A 324 -4.78 20.88 2.69
C SER A 324 -5.40 19.66 2.03
N SER A 325 -5.70 19.75 0.73
CA SER A 325 -6.29 18.68 -0.06
C SER A 325 -5.38 17.44 -0.06
N PHE A 326 -4.08 17.61 -0.32
CA PHE A 326 -3.09 16.53 -0.32
C PHE A 326 -2.99 15.85 1.06
N VAL A 327 -2.81 16.63 2.13
CA VAL A 327 -2.65 16.10 3.49
C VAL A 327 -3.94 15.41 3.95
N THR A 328 -5.11 16.00 3.67
CA THR A 328 -6.40 15.36 4.00
C THR A 328 -6.61 14.08 3.21
N PHE A 329 -6.16 14.02 1.95
CA PHE A 329 -6.22 12.79 1.16
C PHE A 329 -5.42 11.65 1.84
N VAL A 330 -4.16 11.88 2.18
CA VAL A 330 -3.34 10.80 2.77
C VAL A 330 -3.81 10.37 4.15
N LEU A 331 -4.40 11.29 4.94
CA LEU A 331 -4.84 11.03 6.30
C LEU A 331 -6.24 10.40 6.39
N LEU A 332 -7.15 10.72 5.48
CA LEU A 332 -8.56 10.30 5.56
C LEU A 332 -9.02 9.53 4.32
N VAL A 333 -8.73 10.02 3.10
CA VAL A 333 -9.23 9.36 1.88
C VAL A 333 -8.49 8.05 1.61
N ARG A 334 -7.18 8.03 1.81
CA ARG A 334 -6.38 6.80 1.66
C ARG A 334 -6.90 5.65 2.53
N PRO A 335 -7.01 5.81 3.87
CA PRO A 335 -7.53 4.72 4.71
C PRO A 335 -8.98 4.36 4.38
N PHE A 336 -9.80 5.32 3.98
CA PHE A 336 -11.15 5.07 3.48
C PHE A 336 -11.13 4.16 2.23
N LEU A 337 -10.31 4.46 1.24
CA LEU A 337 -10.18 3.65 0.02
C LEU A 337 -9.63 2.25 0.28
N LEU A 338 -8.71 2.10 1.23
CA LEU A 338 -8.20 0.79 1.64
C LEU A 338 -9.29 -0.04 2.33
N ALA A 339 -10.08 0.58 3.21
CA ALA A 339 -11.23 -0.07 3.84
C ALA A 339 -12.30 -0.45 2.81
N LEU A 340 -12.58 0.42 1.84
CA LEU A 340 -13.54 0.15 0.76
C LEU A 340 -13.10 -1.06 -0.10
N GLN A 341 -11.80 -1.28 -0.25
CA GLN A 341 -11.23 -2.47 -0.90
C GLN A 341 -11.16 -3.69 0.03
N GLY A 342 -11.62 -3.59 1.26
CA GLY A 342 -11.61 -4.68 2.23
C GLY A 342 -10.22 -5.01 2.79
N VAL A 343 -9.26 -4.07 2.71
CA VAL A 343 -7.94 -4.23 3.32
C VAL A 343 -8.09 -4.26 4.83
N LYS A 344 -7.57 -5.31 5.46
CA LYS A 344 -7.58 -5.44 6.93
C LYS A 344 -6.63 -4.42 7.56
N ALA A 345 -7.03 -3.82 8.68
CA ALA A 345 -6.23 -2.82 9.39
C ALA A 345 -4.82 -3.32 9.77
N ALA A 346 -4.67 -4.63 10.02
CA ALA A 346 -3.38 -5.24 10.32
C ALA A 346 -2.46 -5.30 9.07
N ALA A 347 -3.04 -5.41 7.86
CA ALA A 347 -2.28 -5.49 6.61
C ALA A 347 -1.88 -4.11 6.07
N ALA A 348 -2.68 -3.08 6.37
CA ALA A 348 -2.34 -1.69 6.02
C ALA A 348 -2.92 -0.75 7.09
N PRO A 349 -2.15 -0.39 8.11
CA PRO A 349 -2.62 0.51 9.14
C PRO A 349 -3.07 1.84 8.54
N SER A 350 -4.15 2.38 9.09
CA SER A 350 -4.71 3.67 8.66
C SER A 350 -3.67 4.80 8.70
N MET A 351 -2.79 4.74 9.71
CA MET A 351 -1.61 5.60 9.86
C MET A 351 -0.35 4.73 9.80
N PRO A 352 0.59 4.97 8.86
CA PRO A 352 1.88 4.30 8.88
C PRO A 352 2.65 4.55 10.19
N VAL A 353 3.47 3.58 10.59
CA VAL A 353 4.28 3.70 11.80
C VAL A 353 5.38 4.76 11.59
N PRO A 354 5.43 5.81 12.40
CA PRO A 354 6.43 6.85 12.22
C PRO A 354 7.84 6.39 12.62
N VAL A 355 8.84 6.89 11.92
CA VAL A 355 10.24 6.79 12.31
C VAL A 355 10.62 8.04 13.08
N MET A 356 11.30 7.88 14.21
CA MET A 356 11.78 9.01 15.01
C MET A 356 13.09 9.53 14.43
N LEU A 357 13.09 10.77 13.93
CA LEU A 357 14.27 11.42 13.35
C LEU A 357 14.54 12.77 14.02
N PRO A 358 15.83 13.20 14.14
CA PRO A 358 16.15 14.49 14.72
C PRO A 358 15.69 15.65 13.83
N ALA A 359 15.04 16.65 14.42
CA ALA A 359 14.66 17.89 13.75
C ALA A 359 15.89 18.81 13.66
N HIS A 360 16.32 19.18 12.47
CA HIS A 360 17.34 20.23 12.27
C HIS A 360 16.68 21.59 12.03
N PHE A 361 15.61 21.85 12.78
CA PHE A 361 14.82 23.07 12.73
C PHE A 361 14.10 23.33 14.05
N ASP A 362 13.58 24.53 14.21
CA ASP A 362 12.76 24.92 15.35
C ASP A 362 11.34 25.23 14.93
N VAL A 363 10.36 24.81 15.74
CA VAL A 363 8.96 25.26 15.71
C VAL A 363 8.64 25.83 17.08
N THR A 364 8.85 27.11 17.26
CA THR A 364 8.76 27.80 18.55
C THR A 364 7.32 28.09 18.99
N ARG A 365 6.37 28.06 18.05
CA ARG A 365 4.96 28.37 18.32
C ARG A 365 4.13 27.10 18.39
N ALA A 366 3.50 26.87 19.54
CA ALA A 366 2.51 25.79 19.69
C ALA A 366 1.19 26.18 19.00
N ASP A 367 0.58 25.24 18.25
CA ASP A 367 -0.80 25.34 17.75
C ASP A 367 -1.68 24.37 18.57
N LYS A 368 -2.92 24.75 18.79
CA LYS A 368 -3.91 23.91 19.48
C LYS A 368 -4.40 22.71 18.64
N ARG A 369 -4.03 22.64 17.38
CA ARG A 369 -4.33 21.58 16.46
C ARG A 369 -3.09 20.71 16.25
N ARG A 370 -3.29 19.44 15.87
CA ARG A 370 -2.24 18.54 15.38
C ARG A 370 -1.73 19.08 14.04
N GLU A 371 -0.41 19.20 13.86
CA GLU A 371 0.19 19.80 12.66
C GLU A 371 0.98 18.78 11.89
N PHE A 372 0.72 18.71 10.57
CA PHE A 372 1.47 17.87 9.63
C PHE A 372 2.44 18.76 8.84
N ILE A 373 3.70 18.74 9.29
CA ILE A 373 4.75 19.65 8.85
C ILE A 373 5.50 18.99 7.68
N ARG A 374 5.68 19.71 6.56
CA ARG A 374 6.41 19.26 5.38
C ARG A 374 7.89 19.39 5.64
N VAL A 375 8.57 18.26 5.58
CA VAL A 375 10.00 18.13 5.89
C VAL A 375 10.71 17.26 4.86
N ARG A 376 12.03 17.40 4.79
CA ARG A 376 12.91 16.60 3.93
C ARG A 376 14.07 16.04 4.74
N ARG A 377 14.44 14.81 4.46
CA ARG A 377 15.64 14.21 5.05
C ARG A 377 16.90 14.88 4.49
N ASN A 378 17.87 15.13 5.35
CA ASN A 378 19.15 15.71 4.98
C ASN A 378 20.30 14.71 5.11
N SER A 379 21.47 15.06 4.58
CA SER A 379 22.66 14.21 4.61
C SER A 379 23.27 14.02 6.00
N ALA A 380 22.86 14.83 6.99
CA ALA A 380 23.29 14.70 8.38
C ALA A 380 22.39 13.74 9.20
N GLY A 381 21.47 13.03 8.55
CA GLY A 381 20.59 12.05 9.19
C GLY A 381 19.36 12.65 9.90
N GLY A 382 19.12 13.94 9.76
CA GLY A 382 17.96 14.64 10.32
C GLY A 382 17.00 15.15 9.26
N LEU A 383 16.10 16.03 9.70
CA LEU A 383 15.03 16.61 8.91
C LEU A 383 15.23 18.12 8.76
N ASP A 384 15.09 18.61 7.52
CA ASP A 384 14.99 20.05 7.22
C ASP A 384 13.51 20.45 7.09
N LEU A 385 13.19 21.65 7.52
CA LEU A 385 11.86 22.25 7.43
C LEU A 385 11.71 23.04 6.12
N PHE A 386 10.61 22.82 5.38
CA PHE A 386 10.28 23.77 4.30
C PHE A 386 9.90 25.12 4.92
N PRO A 387 10.48 26.24 4.47
CA PRO A 387 10.32 27.54 5.17
C PRO A 387 8.88 28.02 5.27
N ASN A 388 8.06 27.77 4.24
CA ASN A 388 6.68 28.23 4.19
C ASN A 388 5.70 27.05 4.35
N GLN A 389 5.13 26.91 5.53
CA GLN A 389 4.17 25.86 5.88
C GLN A 389 2.70 26.23 5.60
N SER A 390 2.43 27.24 4.74
CA SER A 390 1.06 27.62 4.36
C SER A 390 0.35 26.51 3.57
N SER A 391 -0.97 26.44 3.69
CA SER A 391 -1.82 25.45 3.01
C SER A 391 -1.92 25.62 1.49
N GLY A 392 -1.60 26.80 0.97
CA GLY A 392 -1.58 27.10 -0.46
C GLY A 392 -0.26 26.81 -1.17
N VAL A 393 0.81 26.49 -0.44
CA VAL A 393 2.17 26.38 -0.98
C VAL A 393 2.47 24.94 -1.44
N LEU A 394 1.96 24.56 -2.62
CA LEU A 394 2.11 23.22 -3.17
C LEU A 394 3.58 22.82 -3.36
N THR A 395 4.47 23.77 -3.61
CA THR A 395 5.93 23.51 -3.68
C THR A 395 6.49 22.87 -2.42
N SER A 396 5.87 23.11 -1.25
CA SER A 396 6.27 22.47 0.01
C SER A 396 6.05 20.96 0.00
N VAL A 397 4.98 20.48 -0.64
CA VAL A 397 4.71 19.02 -0.79
C VAL A 397 5.61 18.40 -1.85
N ALA A 398 5.82 19.10 -2.97
CA ALA A 398 6.70 18.63 -4.04
C ALA A 398 8.18 18.53 -3.60
N TRP A 399 8.62 19.41 -2.68
CA TRP A 399 9.95 19.42 -2.12
C TRP A 399 10.12 18.37 -1.00
N ALA A 400 9.10 18.11 -0.20
CA ALA A 400 9.21 17.28 1.00
C ALA A 400 9.34 15.78 0.67
N ASP A 401 10.06 15.06 1.52
CA ASP A 401 10.07 13.59 1.51
C ASP A 401 8.90 12.99 2.31
N GLY A 402 8.29 13.77 3.21
CA GLY A 402 7.20 13.31 4.07
C GLY A 402 6.71 14.37 5.05
N LEU A 403 6.02 13.90 6.08
CA LEU A 403 5.38 14.73 7.08
C LEU A 403 5.93 14.40 8.48
N VAL A 404 6.17 15.44 9.28
CA VAL A 404 6.29 15.30 10.74
C VAL A 404 4.91 15.50 11.34
N ASP A 405 4.50 14.55 12.17
CA ASP A 405 3.25 14.57 12.92
C ASP A 405 3.47 15.25 14.27
N LYS A 406 3.24 16.55 14.32
CA LYS A 406 3.40 17.36 15.54
C LYS A 406 2.10 17.39 16.35
N ALA A 407 2.11 16.82 17.53
CA ALA A 407 0.97 16.83 18.42
C ALA A 407 0.52 18.27 18.79
N ALA A 408 -0.76 18.44 19.08
CA ALA A 408 -1.33 19.70 19.52
C ALA A 408 -0.63 20.22 20.79
N GLY A 409 -0.42 21.51 20.88
CA GLY A 409 0.22 22.16 22.04
C GLY A 409 1.74 21.96 22.15
N ARG A 410 2.36 21.24 21.22
CA ARG A 410 3.81 21.00 21.25
C ARG A 410 4.59 22.02 20.44
N THR A 411 5.82 22.26 20.85
CA THR A 411 6.88 22.94 20.09
C THR A 411 7.90 21.91 19.65
N ILE A 412 8.81 22.27 18.77
CA ILE A 412 9.96 21.45 18.36
C ILE A 412 11.21 22.34 18.51
N ALA A 413 12.22 21.83 19.19
CA ALA A 413 13.55 22.45 19.22
C ALA A 413 14.51 21.67 18.33
N HIS A 414 15.53 22.34 17.81
CA HIS A 414 16.61 21.70 17.07
C HIS A 414 17.22 20.53 17.86
N GLY A 415 17.29 19.36 17.22
CA GLY A 415 17.78 18.11 17.84
C GLY A 415 16.68 17.25 18.47
N ASP A 416 15.47 17.74 18.66
CA ASP A 416 14.36 16.92 19.15
C ASP A 416 14.07 15.76 18.17
N LEU A 417 13.82 14.56 18.73
CA LEU A 417 13.31 13.43 17.95
C LEU A 417 11.82 13.63 17.66
N VAL A 418 11.48 13.66 16.37
CA VAL A 418 10.11 13.91 15.91
C VAL A 418 9.58 12.74 15.08
N PRO A 419 8.27 12.42 15.17
CA PRO A 419 7.66 11.36 14.41
C PRO A 419 7.51 11.76 12.94
N PHE A 420 8.28 11.11 12.06
CA PHE A 420 8.30 11.31 10.62
C PHE A 420 7.68 10.12 9.88
N VAL A 421 6.82 10.40 8.92
CA VAL A 421 6.29 9.42 7.97
C VAL A 421 6.58 9.86 6.56
N SER A 422 7.26 9.01 5.79
CA SER A 422 7.62 9.31 4.40
C SER A 422 6.40 9.26 3.47
N PHE A 423 6.41 10.05 2.39
CA PHE A 423 5.39 9.92 1.34
C PHE A 423 5.44 8.56 0.64
N ALA A 424 6.59 7.89 0.61
CA ALA A 424 6.69 6.53 0.10
C ALA A 424 5.83 5.56 0.93
N GLU A 425 5.85 5.65 2.27
CA GLU A 425 5.01 4.83 3.16
C GLU A 425 3.53 5.18 3.08
N TRP A 426 3.20 6.49 2.95
CA TRP A 426 1.81 6.90 2.74
C TRP A 426 1.22 6.40 1.43
N LEU A 427 2.04 6.21 0.39
CA LEU A 427 1.59 5.92 -0.98
C LEU A 427 1.98 4.50 -1.45
N ALA A 428 2.52 3.68 -0.55
CA ALA A 428 2.86 2.28 -0.79
C ALA A 428 1.61 1.41 -1.06
#